data_e30354429305223c16c03c9af3ef77b1
#
_entry.id   e30354429305223c16c03c9af3ef77b1
#
_cell.length_a   1.000
_cell.length_b   1.000
_cell.length_c   1.000
_cell.angle_alpha   90.00
_cell.angle_beta   90.00
_cell.angle_gamma   90.00
#
_symmetry.space_group_name_H-M   'P 1'
#
loop_
_entity.id
_entity.type
_entity.pdbx_description
1 polymer ?
#
loop_
_entity_poly.entity_id
_entity_poly.type
_entity_poly.pdbx_seq_one_letter_code
_entity_poly.pdbx_strand_id
1 'polypeptide(L)'
;MMLNIFRDSPCMNNPIHPSAVLYAGSRIFPQLAACEHFAGSEKMLGKALRIQAELSVDGVPIFDITADCEDGAPAGREREHAEMIAGLILSGENRFDRIGVRIHDVRHPAWRDELETIISRAGQRVAYIVLPKPENAKDVATQIAALDELRSRCGIAREIPVHVLIETPGALHEAWEIARLPHVEVLDFGLMDFVSAHHGAIPATAMRSPGQFDHALVVRAKCGIAAAALGNGIVPSHNVTTEIRDANVVREDARRARQELGFLRMWSIHPAQIQPIVEAMRPDFAEVDEATTLLAAAQDAVWGPIQHEGKLHDRASYRYYWELLQRAQSTGMNIPADARQRFFS
;
A
#
# COMPACT_ATOMS: atom_id res chain seq x y z
N MET A 1 -7.52 20.77 -66.62
CA MET A 1 -6.47 20.06 -65.83
C MET A 1 -6.85 20.23 -64.36
N MET A 2 -7.63 19.25 -63.85
CA MET A 2 -8.20 19.33 -62.50
C MET A 2 -7.19 18.78 -61.50
N LEU A 3 -6.77 19.59 -60.52
CA LEU A 3 -6.02 19.15 -59.37
C LEU A 3 -6.99 18.57 -58.33
N ASN A 4 -6.90 17.27 -58.13
CA ASN A 4 -7.57 16.57 -57.03
C ASN A 4 -6.85 16.91 -55.73
N ILE A 5 -7.50 17.69 -54.86
CA ILE A 5 -7.08 17.90 -53.49
C ILE A 5 -7.54 16.66 -52.69
N PHE A 6 -6.63 15.76 -52.35
CA PHE A 6 -6.86 14.72 -51.35
C PHE A 6 -7.11 15.42 -50.01
N ARG A 7 -8.35 15.35 -49.57
CA ARG A 7 -8.70 15.59 -48.16
C ARG A 7 -8.22 14.38 -47.36
N ASP A 8 -7.09 14.53 -46.67
CA ASP A 8 -6.71 13.64 -45.59
C ASP A 8 -7.82 13.68 -44.54
N SER A 9 -8.58 12.58 -44.43
CA SER A 9 -9.44 12.35 -43.28
C SER A 9 -8.52 12.23 -42.05
N PRO A 10 -8.80 12.94 -40.93
CA PRO A 10 -8.02 12.70 -39.73
C PRO A 10 -8.26 11.26 -39.28
N CYS A 11 -7.19 10.45 -39.31
CA CYS A 11 -7.16 9.21 -38.56
C CYS A 11 -7.57 9.57 -37.13
N MET A 12 -8.70 9.08 -36.68
CA MET A 12 -9.05 9.10 -35.27
C MET A 12 -8.07 8.18 -34.56
N ASN A 13 -6.88 8.72 -34.23
CA ASN A 13 -5.98 8.05 -33.31
C ASN A 13 -6.73 7.91 -31.99
N ASN A 14 -6.98 6.67 -31.59
CA ASN A 14 -7.47 6.43 -30.23
C ASN A 14 -6.55 7.18 -29.26
N PRO A 15 -7.10 7.93 -28.30
CA PRO A 15 -6.31 8.70 -27.38
C PRO A 15 -5.35 7.78 -26.61
N ILE A 16 -4.06 8.10 -26.63
CA ILE A 16 -3.03 7.27 -25.99
C ILE A 16 -3.21 7.34 -24.48
N HIS A 17 -3.31 6.18 -23.84
CA HIS A 17 -3.48 6.07 -22.40
C HIS A 17 -2.23 6.58 -21.64
N PRO A 18 -2.39 7.29 -20.50
CA PRO A 18 -1.26 7.83 -19.71
C PRO A 18 -0.19 6.78 -19.39
N SER A 19 -0.59 5.58 -19.01
CA SER A 19 0.35 4.49 -18.66
C SER A 19 1.30 4.12 -19.80
N ALA A 20 0.91 4.28 -21.06
CA ALA A 20 1.75 3.95 -22.21
C ALA A 20 2.84 5.01 -22.45
N VAL A 21 2.62 6.25 -21.99
CA VAL A 21 3.49 7.39 -22.30
C VAL A 21 4.34 7.83 -21.11
N LEU A 22 3.75 7.80 -19.90
CA LEU A 22 4.35 8.44 -18.74
C LEU A 22 5.42 7.61 -18.04
N TYR A 23 5.37 6.28 -18.17
CA TYR A 23 6.31 5.42 -17.47
C TYR A 23 7.53 5.00 -18.30
N ALA A 24 7.49 5.11 -19.63
CA ALA A 24 8.64 4.85 -20.54
C ALA A 24 9.41 3.54 -20.21
N GLY A 25 8.69 2.48 -19.82
CA GLY A 25 9.26 1.19 -19.41
C GLY A 25 9.70 1.11 -17.94
N SER A 26 9.50 2.17 -17.13
CA SER A 26 9.69 2.11 -15.68
C SER A 26 8.62 1.24 -15.02
N ARG A 27 8.93 0.71 -13.83
CA ARG A 27 7.94 0.01 -12.99
C ARG A 27 6.75 0.94 -12.72
N ILE A 28 5.55 0.43 -12.94
CA ILE A 28 4.32 1.13 -12.54
C ILE A 28 4.24 1.11 -11.01
N PHE A 29 3.98 2.27 -10.42
CA PHE A 29 3.85 2.39 -8.97
C PHE A 29 2.63 1.60 -8.48
N PRO A 30 2.75 0.77 -7.41
CA PRO A 30 1.65 -0.02 -6.91
C PRO A 30 0.47 0.85 -6.44
N GLN A 31 -0.74 0.49 -6.86
CA GLN A 31 -1.97 1.17 -6.46
C GLN A 31 -2.65 0.35 -5.37
N LEU A 32 -2.32 0.65 -4.11
CA LEU A 32 -2.84 -0.03 -2.93
C LEU A 32 -3.91 0.80 -2.24
N ALA A 33 -4.78 0.12 -1.47
CA ALA A 33 -5.71 0.78 -0.58
C ALA A 33 -4.95 1.64 0.46
N ALA A 34 -5.52 2.77 0.83
CA ALA A 34 -4.89 3.73 1.74
C ALA A 34 -4.75 3.22 3.20
N CYS A 35 -5.53 2.20 3.57
CA CYS A 35 -5.51 1.62 4.90
C CYS A 35 -5.27 0.11 4.83
N GLU A 36 -4.50 -0.40 5.78
CA GLU A 36 -4.27 -1.82 6.04
C GLU A 36 -4.73 -2.15 7.45
N HIS A 37 -5.73 -3.03 7.59
CA HIS A 37 -6.34 -3.34 8.88
C HIS A 37 -5.85 -4.68 9.44
N PHE A 38 -5.11 -4.63 10.53
CA PHE A 38 -4.59 -5.82 11.22
C PHE A 38 -5.63 -6.40 12.16
N ALA A 39 -5.82 -7.72 12.11
CA ALA A 39 -6.72 -8.46 12.97
C ALA A 39 -6.16 -9.87 13.28
N GLY A 40 -6.07 -10.21 14.57
CA GLY A 40 -5.43 -11.44 15.04
C GLY A 40 -6.40 -12.54 15.53
N SER A 41 -7.72 -12.40 15.41
CA SER A 41 -8.66 -13.44 15.80
C SER A 41 -9.74 -13.66 14.74
N GLU A 42 -10.29 -14.88 14.67
CA GLU A 42 -11.38 -15.23 13.75
C GLU A 42 -12.56 -14.25 13.82
N LYS A 43 -12.96 -13.89 15.04
CA LYS A 43 -14.03 -12.92 15.25
C LYS A 43 -13.71 -11.54 14.69
N MET A 44 -12.48 -11.06 14.89
CA MET A 44 -12.05 -9.74 14.38
C MET A 44 -11.90 -9.77 12.87
N LEU A 45 -11.33 -10.84 12.30
CA LEU A 45 -11.21 -11.03 10.85
C LEU A 45 -12.57 -11.09 10.17
N GLY A 46 -13.53 -11.89 10.69
CA GLY A 46 -14.89 -11.92 10.17
C GLY A 46 -15.62 -10.58 10.28
N LYS A 47 -15.35 -9.78 11.33
CA LYS A 47 -15.85 -8.40 11.42
C LYS A 47 -15.21 -7.49 10.37
N ALA A 48 -13.89 -7.60 10.17
CA ALA A 48 -13.18 -6.81 9.17
C ALA A 48 -13.68 -7.10 7.74
N LEU A 49 -13.93 -8.36 7.39
CA LEU A 49 -14.47 -8.76 6.10
C LEU A 49 -15.87 -8.17 5.84
N ARG A 50 -16.74 -8.16 6.85
CA ARG A 50 -18.06 -7.51 6.72
C ARG A 50 -17.94 -6.01 6.50
N ILE A 51 -17.12 -5.32 7.28
CA ILE A 51 -16.86 -3.88 7.13
C ILE A 51 -16.24 -3.58 5.76
N GLN A 52 -15.33 -4.43 5.26
CA GLN A 52 -14.73 -4.25 3.94
C GLN A 52 -15.79 -4.31 2.83
N ALA A 53 -16.74 -5.24 2.95
CA ALA A 53 -17.84 -5.35 1.99
C ALA A 53 -18.81 -4.17 2.08
N GLU A 54 -19.10 -3.67 3.29
CA GLU A 54 -19.98 -2.53 3.53
C GLU A 54 -19.40 -1.20 3.04
N LEU A 55 -18.09 -1.00 3.20
CA LEU A 55 -17.39 0.23 2.82
C LEU A 55 -16.83 0.21 1.39
N SER A 56 -17.01 -0.87 0.64
CA SER A 56 -16.55 -0.94 -0.75
C SER A 56 -17.28 0.08 -1.63
N VAL A 57 -16.55 0.68 -2.57
CA VAL A 57 -17.07 1.67 -3.52
C VAL A 57 -16.98 1.10 -4.93
N ASP A 58 -18.09 1.03 -5.65
CA ASP A 58 -18.16 0.45 -7.00
C ASP A 58 -17.56 -0.98 -7.10
N GLY A 59 -17.66 -1.77 -6.02
CA GLY A 59 -17.10 -3.12 -5.95
C GLY A 59 -15.59 -3.16 -5.65
N VAL A 60 -14.97 -2.03 -5.32
CA VAL A 60 -13.55 -1.92 -4.95
C VAL A 60 -13.44 -1.71 -3.43
N PRO A 61 -12.69 -2.55 -2.70
CA PRO A 61 -12.49 -2.37 -1.27
C PRO A 61 -11.56 -1.17 -1.01
N ILE A 62 -11.91 -0.33 -0.03
CA ILE A 62 -11.13 0.87 0.33
C ILE A 62 -10.02 0.61 1.34
N PHE A 63 -9.92 -0.61 1.86
CA PHE A 63 -8.84 -1.05 2.74
C PHE A 63 -8.55 -2.53 2.53
N ASP A 64 -7.31 -2.94 2.85
CA ASP A 64 -6.89 -4.33 2.89
C ASP A 64 -6.95 -4.87 4.32
N ILE A 65 -7.04 -6.20 4.46
CA ILE A 65 -7.03 -6.88 5.76
C ILE A 65 -5.72 -7.64 5.89
N THR A 66 -5.03 -7.50 7.02
CA THR A 66 -3.89 -8.34 7.39
C THR A 66 -4.28 -9.25 8.54
N ALA A 67 -4.36 -10.54 8.25
CA ALA A 67 -4.52 -11.56 9.27
C ALA A 67 -3.19 -11.74 10.00
N ASP A 68 -3.22 -11.67 11.32
CA ASP A 68 -2.02 -11.60 12.14
C ASP A 68 -1.73 -12.94 12.83
N CYS A 69 -0.58 -13.55 12.52
CA CYS A 69 -0.06 -14.74 13.20
C CYS A 69 0.94 -14.39 14.31
N GLU A 70 1.35 -13.12 14.43
CA GLU A 70 2.41 -12.66 15.32
C GLU A 70 1.82 -12.03 16.59
N ASP A 71 2.16 -10.79 16.93
CA ASP A 71 1.81 -10.14 18.21
C ASP A 71 0.29 -10.03 18.49
N GLY A 72 -0.54 -10.02 17.45
CA GLY A 72 -1.99 -10.02 17.60
C GLY A 72 -2.63 -11.40 17.74
N ALA A 73 -1.86 -12.49 17.66
CA ALA A 73 -2.31 -13.87 17.74
C ALA A 73 -2.07 -14.50 19.13
N PRO A 74 -2.82 -15.55 19.50
CA PRO A 74 -2.55 -16.32 20.71
C PRO A 74 -1.27 -17.17 20.54
N ALA A 75 -0.31 -17.02 21.43
CA ALA A 75 0.92 -17.83 21.44
C ALA A 75 0.64 -19.33 21.77
N GLY A 76 1.45 -20.22 21.20
CA GLY A 76 1.42 -21.66 21.46
C GLY A 76 0.39 -22.44 20.64
N ARG A 77 -0.27 -21.79 19.68
CA ARG A 77 -1.25 -22.40 18.76
C ARG A 77 -1.05 -21.92 17.32
N GLU A 78 0.18 -21.68 16.93
CA GLU A 78 0.54 -20.97 15.68
C GLU A 78 0.00 -21.75 14.46
N ARG A 79 0.11 -23.07 14.45
CA ARG A 79 -0.36 -23.91 13.35
C ARG A 79 -1.88 -23.86 13.19
N GLU A 80 -2.64 -24.07 14.28
CA GLU A 80 -4.10 -24.03 14.24
C GLU A 80 -4.59 -22.63 13.83
N HIS A 81 -3.85 -21.61 14.24
CA HIS A 81 -4.15 -20.23 13.87
C HIS A 81 -3.93 -19.98 12.37
N ALA A 82 -2.80 -20.43 11.81
CA ALA A 82 -2.54 -20.37 10.37
C ALA A 82 -3.57 -21.17 9.56
N GLU A 83 -4.02 -22.33 10.06
CA GLU A 83 -5.08 -23.11 9.41
C GLU A 83 -6.42 -22.39 9.41
N MET A 84 -6.79 -21.72 10.50
CA MET A 84 -7.99 -20.89 10.60
C MET A 84 -7.92 -19.72 9.61
N ILE A 85 -6.79 -19.02 9.54
CA ILE A 85 -6.58 -17.91 8.58
C ILE A 85 -6.71 -18.42 7.14
N ALA A 86 -6.07 -19.53 6.78
CA ALA A 86 -6.18 -20.13 5.45
C ALA A 86 -7.64 -20.47 5.11
N GLY A 87 -8.41 -20.97 6.08
CA GLY A 87 -9.85 -21.19 5.94
C GLY A 87 -10.64 -19.91 5.64
N LEU A 88 -10.34 -18.82 6.32
CA LEU A 88 -10.99 -17.51 6.07
C LEU A 88 -10.62 -16.93 4.70
N ILE A 89 -9.36 -17.04 4.27
CA ILE A 89 -8.93 -16.61 2.93
C ILE A 89 -9.73 -17.35 1.85
N LEU A 90 -9.99 -18.64 2.04
CA LEU A 90 -10.75 -19.47 1.10
C LEU A 90 -12.26 -19.27 1.19
N SER A 91 -12.75 -18.66 2.26
CA SER A 91 -14.18 -18.51 2.48
C SER A 91 -14.85 -17.58 1.46
N GLY A 92 -16.17 -17.70 1.29
CA GLY A 92 -16.98 -16.78 0.49
C GLY A 92 -17.09 -15.37 1.08
N GLU A 93 -16.70 -15.16 2.34
CA GLU A 93 -16.68 -13.85 2.98
C GLU A 93 -15.52 -12.99 2.45
N ASN A 94 -14.41 -13.60 2.03
CA ASN A 94 -13.30 -12.92 1.35
C ASN A 94 -13.68 -12.64 -0.12
N ARG A 95 -14.53 -11.65 -0.34
CA ARG A 95 -15.12 -11.33 -1.64
C ARG A 95 -14.13 -10.70 -2.62
N PHE A 96 -13.07 -10.08 -2.12
CA PHE A 96 -12.17 -9.23 -2.90
C PHE A 96 -10.76 -9.81 -3.04
N ASP A 97 -10.46 -10.95 -2.41
CA ASP A 97 -9.11 -11.52 -2.32
C ASP A 97 -8.06 -10.51 -1.79
N ARG A 98 -8.46 -9.76 -0.74
CA ARG A 98 -7.67 -8.69 -0.12
C ARG A 98 -7.26 -9.00 1.32
N ILE A 99 -7.04 -10.29 1.63
CA ILE A 99 -6.47 -10.72 2.90
C ILE A 99 -5.00 -11.06 2.68
N GLY A 100 -4.10 -10.27 3.28
CA GLY A 100 -2.70 -10.62 3.49
C GLY A 100 -2.49 -11.31 4.84
N VAL A 101 -1.30 -11.81 5.10
CA VAL A 101 -0.96 -12.51 6.35
C VAL A 101 0.37 -12.02 6.88
N ARG A 102 0.39 -11.53 8.14
CA ARG A 102 1.64 -11.33 8.88
C ARG A 102 2.03 -12.64 9.53
N ILE A 103 3.13 -13.21 9.10
CA ILE A 103 3.75 -14.39 9.71
C ILE A 103 4.77 -13.98 10.77
N HIS A 104 5.30 -14.90 11.53
CA HIS A 104 6.40 -14.61 12.46
C HIS A 104 7.72 -14.28 11.73
N ASP A 105 8.62 -13.62 12.45
CA ASP A 105 9.98 -13.32 11.98
C ASP A 105 10.82 -14.57 11.75
N VAL A 106 11.92 -14.42 11.02
CA VAL A 106 12.79 -15.54 10.59
C VAL A 106 13.42 -16.34 11.73
N ARG A 107 13.46 -15.80 12.95
CA ARG A 107 14.02 -16.47 14.16
C ARG A 107 12.99 -17.27 14.92
N HIS A 108 11.70 -16.98 14.73
CA HIS A 108 10.63 -17.73 15.39
C HIS A 108 10.48 -19.14 14.78
N PRO A 109 10.40 -20.22 15.58
CA PRO A 109 10.39 -21.57 15.05
C PRO A 109 9.19 -21.89 14.14
N ALA A 110 8.05 -21.23 14.32
CA ALA A 110 6.82 -21.53 13.58
C ALA A 110 6.72 -20.85 12.20
N TRP A 111 7.55 -19.85 11.88
CA TRP A 111 7.36 -19.02 10.67
C TRP A 111 7.28 -19.82 9.37
N ARG A 112 8.08 -20.93 9.25
CA ARG A 112 8.07 -21.77 8.05
C ARG A 112 6.78 -22.57 7.93
N ASP A 113 6.31 -23.13 9.03
CA ASP A 113 5.07 -23.92 9.08
C ASP A 113 3.85 -23.04 8.81
N GLU A 114 3.85 -21.81 9.30
CA GLU A 114 2.81 -20.80 8.99
C GLU A 114 2.79 -20.48 7.51
N LEU A 115 3.95 -20.10 6.96
CA LEU A 115 4.07 -19.78 5.54
C LEU A 115 3.65 -20.97 4.66
N GLU A 116 4.11 -22.19 4.98
CA GLU A 116 3.74 -23.40 4.26
C GLU A 116 2.23 -23.66 4.35
N THR A 117 1.63 -23.54 5.52
CA THR A 117 0.19 -23.73 5.72
C THR A 117 -0.62 -22.75 4.90
N ILE A 118 -0.28 -21.47 4.93
CA ILE A 118 -0.98 -20.41 4.18
C ILE A 118 -0.82 -20.63 2.67
N ILE A 119 0.40 -20.82 2.19
CA ILE A 119 0.68 -20.90 0.75
C ILE A 119 0.13 -22.18 0.14
N SER A 120 0.31 -23.33 0.79
CA SER A 120 -0.18 -24.61 0.27
C SER A 120 -1.72 -24.68 0.21
N ARG A 121 -2.43 -24.05 1.15
CA ARG A 121 -3.89 -24.09 1.21
C ARG A 121 -4.56 -22.93 0.48
N ALA A 122 -4.05 -21.71 0.67
CA ALA A 122 -4.72 -20.48 0.24
C ALA A 122 -3.87 -19.57 -0.67
N GLY A 123 -2.70 -20.01 -1.12
CA GLY A 123 -1.76 -19.20 -1.88
C GLY A 123 -2.29 -18.62 -3.19
N GLN A 124 -3.33 -19.21 -3.79
CA GLN A 124 -3.99 -18.63 -4.96
C GLN A 124 -4.80 -17.37 -4.64
N ARG A 125 -5.24 -17.20 -3.38
CA ARG A 125 -6.13 -16.10 -2.97
C ARG A 125 -5.52 -15.18 -1.90
N VAL A 126 -4.39 -15.55 -1.26
CA VAL A 126 -3.71 -14.66 -0.31
C VAL A 126 -3.22 -13.40 -1.03
N ALA A 127 -3.50 -12.22 -0.47
CA ALA A 127 -3.16 -10.97 -1.16
C ALA A 127 -1.64 -10.69 -1.13
N TYR A 128 -1.03 -10.79 0.03
CA TYR A 128 0.40 -10.53 0.30
C TYR A 128 0.85 -11.23 1.59
N ILE A 129 2.16 -11.26 1.80
CA ILE A 129 2.77 -11.72 3.06
C ILE A 129 3.48 -10.54 3.73
N VAL A 130 3.25 -10.37 5.03
CA VAL A 130 3.92 -9.34 5.85
C VAL A 130 5.02 -9.99 6.68
N LEU A 131 6.24 -9.45 6.58
CA LEU A 131 7.44 -9.93 7.27
C LEU A 131 7.80 -8.96 8.41
N PRO A 132 7.60 -9.35 9.68
CA PRO A 132 7.91 -8.51 10.82
C PRO A 132 9.37 -8.65 11.26
N LYS A 133 9.85 -7.67 12.00
CA LYS A 133 11.09 -7.69 12.80
C LYS A 133 12.36 -8.19 12.10
N PRO A 134 12.60 -7.90 10.79
CA PRO A 134 13.90 -8.23 10.21
C PRO A 134 15.00 -7.41 10.87
N GLU A 135 16.20 -7.98 11.02
CA GLU A 135 17.39 -7.25 11.46
C GLU A 135 18.20 -6.70 10.27
N ASN A 136 18.02 -7.29 9.09
CA ASN A 136 18.79 -6.97 7.90
C ASN A 136 18.08 -7.48 6.62
N ALA A 137 18.58 -7.12 5.45
CA ALA A 137 18.04 -7.55 4.16
C ALA A 137 18.14 -9.07 3.93
N LYS A 138 19.11 -9.75 4.56
CA LYS A 138 19.25 -11.20 4.44
C LYS A 138 18.12 -11.96 5.13
N ASP A 139 17.60 -11.45 6.24
CA ASP A 139 16.45 -12.05 6.93
C ASP A 139 15.23 -12.04 6.00
N VAL A 140 14.95 -10.88 5.37
CA VAL A 140 13.88 -10.72 4.39
C VAL A 140 14.09 -11.62 3.18
N ALA A 141 15.29 -11.64 2.61
CA ALA A 141 15.61 -12.49 1.47
C ALA A 141 15.44 -13.99 1.77
N THR A 142 15.72 -14.41 3.02
CA THR A 142 15.51 -15.80 3.46
C THR A 142 14.03 -16.19 3.45
N GLN A 143 13.14 -15.32 3.91
CA GLN A 143 11.70 -15.57 3.92
C GLN A 143 11.11 -15.48 2.51
N ILE A 144 11.58 -14.56 1.66
CA ILE A 144 11.19 -14.47 0.25
C ILE A 144 11.59 -15.73 -0.52
N ALA A 145 12.81 -16.26 -0.30
CA ALA A 145 13.25 -17.48 -0.96
C ALA A 145 12.38 -18.69 -0.58
N ALA A 146 11.95 -18.79 0.69
CA ALA A 146 11.02 -19.82 1.12
C ALA A 146 9.63 -19.66 0.50
N LEU A 147 9.14 -18.42 0.35
CA LEU A 147 7.88 -18.12 -0.34
C LEU A 147 7.94 -18.56 -1.81
N ASP A 148 9.03 -18.27 -2.52
CA ASP A 148 9.20 -18.65 -3.92
C ASP A 148 9.31 -20.16 -4.12
N GLU A 149 10.00 -20.87 -3.21
CA GLU A 149 10.05 -22.34 -3.19
C GLU A 149 8.63 -22.91 -3.03
N LEU A 150 7.85 -22.40 -2.07
CA LEU A 150 6.48 -22.85 -1.82
C LEU A 150 5.56 -22.56 -3.00
N ARG A 151 5.64 -21.34 -3.59
CA ARG A 151 4.88 -20.98 -4.78
C ARG A 151 5.14 -21.96 -5.92
N SER A 152 6.42 -22.24 -6.19
CA SER A 152 6.82 -23.18 -7.23
C SER A 152 6.28 -24.58 -6.96
N ARG A 153 6.45 -25.09 -5.75
CA ARG A 153 5.97 -26.42 -5.31
C ARG A 153 4.45 -26.56 -5.40
N CYS A 154 3.71 -25.48 -5.10
CA CYS A 154 2.24 -25.45 -5.16
C CYS A 154 1.68 -25.07 -6.53
N GLY A 155 2.51 -24.82 -7.56
CA GLY A 155 2.07 -24.43 -8.90
C GLY A 155 1.38 -23.06 -8.96
N ILE A 156 1.78 -22.13 -8.10
CA ILE A 156 1.23 -20.77 -8.06
C ILE A 156 2.04 -19.88 -9.00
N ALA A 157 1.47 -19.58 -10.17
CA ALA A 157 2.14 -18.81 -11.20
C ALA A 157 2.20 -17.29 -10.89
N ARG A 158 1.21 -16.76 -10.17
CA ARG A 158 1.20 -15.33 -9.81
C ARG A 158 2.28 -15.00 -8.79
N GLU A 159 2.77 -13.79 -8.82
CA GLU A 159 3.58 -13.25 -7.74
C GLU A 159 2.71 -12.99 -6.50
N ILE A 160 3.29 -13.22 -5.33
CA ILE A 160 2.71 -12.86 -4.04
C ILE A 160 3.55 -11.72 -3.49
N PRO A 161 2.99 -10.50 -3.40
CA PRO A 161 3.70 -9.35 -2.86
C PRO A 161 4.13 -9.56 -1.41
N VAL A 162 5.20 -8.88 -1.03
CA VAL A 162 5.76 -8.90 0.32
C VAL A 162 5.76 -7.47 0.88
N HIS A 163 5.19 -7.31 2.06
CA HIS A 163 5.28 -6.11 2.87
C HIS A 163 6.30 -6.34 3.98
N VAL A 164 7.15 -5.37 4.28
CA VAL A 164 8.21 -5.52 5.29
C VAL A 164 8.05 -4.47 6.37
N LEU A 165 7.91 -4.91 7.62
CA LEU A 165 7.88 -4.03 8.78
C LEU A 165 9.31 -3.59 9.14
N ILE A 166 9.59 -2.31 8.94
CA ILE A 166 10.84 -1.68 9.38
C ILE A 166 10.64 -1.21 10.82
N GLU A 167 11.09 -2.01 11.75
CA GLU A 167 10.84 -1.83 13.19
C GLU A 167 12.05 -2.18 14.07
N THR A 168 13.19 -2.46 13.43
CA THR A 168 14.47 -2.63 14.09
C THR A 168 15.47 -1.57 13.60
N PRO A 169 16.48 -1.19 14.40
CA PRO A 169 17.54 -0.30 13.93
C PRO A 169 18.30 -0.85 12.72
N GLY A 170 18.50 -2.17 12.66
CA GLY A 170 19.17 -2.84 11.55
C GLY A 170 18.37 -2.77 10.25
N ALA A 171 17.07 -3.09 10.30
CA ALA A 171 16.19 -2.96 9.14
C ALA A 171 16.10 -1.50 8.64
N LEU A 172 16.06 -0.52 9.55
CA LEU A 172 16.11 0.88 9.15
C LEU A 172 17.42 1.24 8.46
N HIS A 173 18.54 0.71 8.93
CA HIS A 173 19.85 0.92 8.31
C HIS A 173 19.89 0.36 6.88
N GLU A 174 19.30 -0.80 6.66
CA GLU A 174 19.26 -1.49 5.37
C GLU A 174 17.94 -1.29 4.58
N ALA A 175 17.15 -0.27 4.91
CA ALA A 175 15.84 -0.07 4.29
C ALA A 175 15.90 0.07 2.75
N TRP A 176 16.98 0.65 2.19
CA TRP A 176 17.20 0.77 0.75
C TRP A 176 17.51 -0.59 0.10
N GLU A 177 18.28 -1.44 0.77
CA GLU A 177 18.58 -2.81 0.33
C GLU A 177 17.32 -3.67 0.38
N ILE A 178 16.58 -3.59 1.48
CA ILE A 178 15.29 -4.30 1.66
C ILE A 178 14.29 -3.89 0.56
N ALA A 179 14.17 -2.58 0.27
CA ALA A 179 13.25 -2.07 -0.75
C ALA A 179 13.56 -2.56 -2.18
N ARG A 180 14.77 -3.04 -2.45
CA ARG A 180 15.20 -3.58 -3.76
C ARG A 180 14.98 -5.08 -3.90
N LEU A 181 14.67 -5.78 -2.82
CA LEU A 181 14.46 -7.22 -2.88
C LEU A 181 13.25 -7.56 -3.76
N PRO A 182 13.25 -8.72 -4.43
CA PRO A 182 12.13 -9.14 -5.25
C PRO A 182 10.85 -9.23 -4.41
N HIS A 183 9.71 -8.98 -5.05
CA HIS A 183 8.37 -9.04 -4.46
C HIS A 183 8.09 -7.99 -3.36
N VAL A 184 9.07 -7.25 -2.86
CA VAL A 184 8.81 -6.18 -1.88
C VAL A 184 7.99 -5.07 -2.54
N GLU A 185 6.82 -4.81 -1.97
CA GLU A 185 5.84 -3.85 -2.48
C GLU A 185 5.58 -2.72 -1.48
N VAL A 186 5.74 -2.99 -0.18
CA VAL A 186 5.50 -2.03 0.91
C VAL A 186 6.64 -2.08 1.92
N LEU A 187 7.05 -0.91 2.41
CA LEU A 187 7.75 -0.76 3.68
C LEU A 187 6.81 -0.16 4.71
N ASP A 188 6.46 -0.94 5.71
CA ASP A 188 5.65 -0.51 6.86
C ASP A 188 6.55 -0.01 7.99
N PHE A 189 6.10 0.95 8.77
CA PHE A 189 6.81 1.37 9.98
C PHE A 189 6.20 0.76 11.24
N GLY A 190 6.95 -0.05 11.98
CA GLY A 190 6.57 -0.61 13.28
C GLY A 190 7.07 0.26 14.44
N LEU A 191 6.32 1.30 14.82
CA LEU A 191 6.73 2.31 15.80
C LEU A 191 7.01 1.72 17.19
N MET A 192 6.19 0.78 17.66
CA MET A 192 6.28 0.28 19.04
C MET A 192 7.56 -0.52 19.24
N ASP A 193 7.84 -1.47 18.34
CA ASP A 193 9.05 -2.28 18.36
C ASP A 193 10.30 -1.43 18.10
N PHE A 194 10.21 -0.47 17.17
CA PHE A 194 11.28 0.48 16.92
C PHE A 194 11.68 1.24 18.18
N VAL A 195 10.72 1.79 18.93
CA VAL A 195 10.99 2.51 20.18
C VAL A 195 11.55 1.55 21.24
N SER A 196 11.00 0.35 21.38
CA SER A 196 11.47 -0.66 22.31
C SER A 196 12.92 -1.07 22.05
N ALA A 197 13.32 -1.20 20.78
CA ALA A 197 14.68 -1.54 20.38
C ALA A 197 15.71 -0.45 20.69
N HIS A 198 15.30 0.74 21.12
CA HIS A 198 16.19 1.86 21.49
C HIS A 198 16.51 1.93 22.99
N HIS A 199 16.31 0.84 23.74
CA HIS A 199 16.79 0.70 25.14
C HIS A 199 16.37 1.84 26.07
N GLY A 200 15.19 2.42 25.89
CA GLY A 200 14.68 3.54 26.68
C GLY A 200 15.24 4.93 26.32
N ALA A 201 16.06 5.04 25.29
CA ALA A 201 16.55 6.33 24.79
C ALA A 201 15.46 7.18 24.12
N ILE A 202 14.41 6.53 23.60
CA ILE A 202 13.21 7.18 23.07
C ILE A 202 12.13 7.12 24.14
N PRO A 203 11.56 8.24 24.59
CA PRO A 203 10.56 8.24 25.66
C PRO A 203 9.22 7.65 25.16
N ALA A 204 8.46 7.04 26.05
CA ALA A 204 7.14 6.46 25.75
C ALA A 204 6.15 7.46 25.11
N THR A 205 6.31 8.76 25.35
CA THR A 205 5.49 9.79 24.70
C THR A 205 5.65 9.81 23.17
N ALA A 206 6.78 9.32 22.65
CA ALA A 206 7.02 9.20 21.22
C ALA A 206 6.29 8.02 20.55
N MET A 207 5.65 7.13 21.33
CA MET A 207 4.80 6.05 20.81
C MET A 207 3.37 6.51 20.50
N ARG A 208 3.04 7.77 20.71
CA ARG A 208 1.69 8.35 20.52
C ARG A 208 1.77 9.79 20.03
N SER A 209 0.65 10.29 19.57
CA SER A 209 0.53 11.67 19.13
C SER A 209 0.53 12.66 20.31
N PRO A 210 1.12 13.85 20.13
CA PRO A 210 1.86 14.29 18.93
C PRO A 210 3.32 13.80 18.89
N GLY A 211 3.85 13.22 19.97
CA GLY A 211 5.26 12.91 20.16
C GLY A 211 5.88 12.03 19.05
N GLN A 212 5.10 11.16 18.42
CA GLN A 212 5.55 10.34 17.29
C GLN A 212 5.94 11.16 16.04
N PHE A 213 5.52 12.41 15.96
CA PHE A 213 5.86 13.34 14.88
C PHE A 213 6.88 14.41 15.31
N ASP A 214 7.26 14.45 16.59
CA ASP A 214 8.12 15.47 17.14
C ASP A 214 9.49 14.90 17.57
N HIS A 215 9.56 13.61 17.94
CA HIS A 215 10.80 12.99 18.39
C HIS A 215 11.77 12.73 17.23
N ALA A 216 12.96 13.35 17.28
CA ALA A 216 13.93 13.38 16.18
C ALA A 216 14.28 12.00 15.60
N LEU A 217 14.51 10.97 16.45
CA LEU A 217 14.85 9.62 15.96
C LEU A 217 13.66 8.94 15.29
N VAL A 218 12.44 9.18 15.74
CA VAL A 218 11.22 8.62 15.14
C VAL A 218 10.96 9.30 13.79
N VAL A 219 11.05 10.63 13.72
CA VAL A 219 10.89 11.38 12.46
C VAL A 219 11.96 10.98 11.45
N ARG A 220 13.23 10.84 11.88
CA ARG A 220 14.32 10.33 11.03
C ARG A 220 13.99 8.96 10.45
N ALA A 221 13.48 8.02 11.28
CA ALA A 221 13.11 6.69 10.82
C ALA A 221 12.00 6.76 9.76
N LYS A 222 10.94 7.51 10.03
CA LYS A 222 9.83 7.73 9.08
C LYS A 222 10.31 8.31 7.75
N CYS A 223 11.13 9.37 7.79
CA CYS A 223 11.71 9.97 6.58
C CYS A 223 12.59 8.97 5.81
N GLY A 224 13.39 8.16 6.53
CA GLY A 224 14.26 7.13 5.93
C GLY A 224 13.47 6.05 5.22
N ILE A 225 12.40 5.56 5.84
CA ILE A 225 11.50 4.55 5.28
C ILE A 225 10.78 5.10 4.05
N ALA A 226 10.18 6.29 4.15
CA ALA A 226 9.49 6.92 3.03
C ALA A 226 10.44 7.16 1.84
N ALA A 227 11.66 7.65 2.10
CA ALA A 227 12.66 7.87 1.06
C ALA A 227 13.10 6.56 0.40
N ALA A 228 13.35 5.50 1.17
CA ALA A 228 13.75 4.20 0.64
C ALA A 228 12.62 3.57 -0.21
N ALA A 229 11.38 3.61 0.27
CA ALA A 229 10.24 3.07 -0.45
C ALA A 229 9.98 3.83 -1.76
N LEU A 230 9.79 5.13 -1.70
CA LEU A 230 9.48 5.96 -2.87
C LEU A 230 10.64 5.94 -3.90
N GLY A 231 11.88 5.96 -3.43
CA GLY A 231 13.06 5.89 -4.29
C GLY A 231 13.22 4.57 -5.05
N ASN A 232 12.59 3.50 -4.57
CA ASN A 232 12.55 2.18 -5.23
C ASN A 232 11.19 1.86 -5.89
N GLY A 233 10.28 2.84 -5.95
CA GLY A 233 8.97 2.68 -6.61
C GLY A 233 8.04 1.71 -5.88
N ILE A 234 8.11 1.67 -4.55
CA ILE A 234 7.23 0.88 -3.67
C ILE A 234 6.55 1.79 -2.64
N VAL A 235 5.55 1.28 -1.93
CA VAL A 235 4.65 2.08 -1.10
C VAL A 235 5.18 2.21 0.33
N PRO A 236 5.35 3.42 0.88
CA PRO A 236 5.58 3.61 2.31
C PRO A 236 4.25 3.58 3.06
N SER A 237 4.17 2.74 4.12
CA SER A 237 3.00 2.61 4.98
C SER A 237 3.35 3.06 6.42
N HIS A 238 2.57 4.00 6.92
CA HIS A 238 2.78 4.63 8.24
C HIS A 238 2.30 3.72 9.37
N ASN A 239 2.95 3.83 10.52
CA ASN A 239 2.56 3.11 11.71
C ASN A 239 1.13 3.42 12.16
N VAL A 240 0.57 2.49 12.92
CA VAL A 240 -0.72 2.67 13.58
C VAL A 240 -0.69 3.83 14.60
N THR A 241 -1.84 4.46 14.82
CA THR A 241 -2.08 5.25 16.05
C THR A 241 -2.71 4.36 17.11
N THR A 242 -2.28 4.55 18.37
CA THR A 242 -2.86 3.82 19.50
C THR A 242 -4.19 4.41 20.00
N GLU A 243 -4.60 5.57 19.46
CA GLU A 243 -5.90 6.18 19.77
C GLU A 243 -7.03 5.45 19.05
N ILE A 244 -8.02 4.98 19.79
CA ILE A 244 -9.17 4.23 19.27
C ILE A 244 -10.53 4.90 19.55
N ARG A 245 -10.53 5.99 20.33
CA ARG A 245 -11.77 6.68 20.76
C ARG A 245 -11.97 8.01 20.05
N ASP A 246 -10.90 8.72 19.77
CA ASP A 246 -10.95 10.02 19.09
C ASP A 246 -10.51 9.90 17.62
N ALA A 247 -11.51 9.87 16.75
CA ALA A 247 -11.30 9.82 15.30
C ALA A 247 -10.52 11.04 14.75
N ASN A 248 -10.52 12.19 15.45
CA ASN A 248 -9.78 13.37 15.01
C ASN A 248 -8.28 13.18 15.18
N VAL A 249 -7.84 12.52 16.26
CA VAL A 249 -6.42 12.16 16.43
C VAL A 249 -5.98 11.21 15.31
N VAL A 250 -6.78 10.21 14.99
CA VAL A 250 -6.49 9.26 13.90
C VAL A 250 -6.38 9.99 12.55
N ARG A 251 -7.34 10.88 12.27
CA ARG A 251 -7.34 11.67 11.03
C ARG A 251 -6.13 12.60 10.93
N GLU A 252 -5.78 13.25 12.02
CA GLU A 252 -4.63 14.15 12.06
C GLU A 252 -3.30 13.39 11.90
N ASP A 253 -3.15 12.22 12.53
CA ASP A 253 -1.98 11.36 12.34
C ASP A 253 -1.83 10.93 10.88
N ALA A 254 -2.91 10.49 10.24
CA ALA A 254 -2.90 10.10 8.84
C ALA A 254 -2.61 11.29 7.91
N ARG A 255 -3.18 12.47 8.19
CA ARG A 255 -2.92 13.71 7.45
C ARG A 255 -1.44 14.11 7.53
N ARG A 256 -0.86 14.11 8.75
CA ARG A 256 0.57 14.43 8.96
C ARG A 256 1.48 13.40 8.29
N ALA A 257 1.14 12.12 8.39
CA ALA A 257 1.87 11.06 7.71
C ALA A 257 1.94 11.30 6.19
N ARG A 258 0.80 11.63 5.57
CA ARG A 258 0.73 11.92 4.13
C ARG A 258 1.44 13.23 3.77
N GLN A 259 1.04 14.34 4.40
CA GLN A 259 1.43 15.68 3.93
C GLN A 259 2.83 16.10 4.36
N GLU A 260 3.29 15.66 5.55
CA GLU A 260 4.57 16.07 6.09
C GLU A 260 5.69 15.06 5.83
N LEU A 261 5.34 13.74 5.72
CA LEU A 261 6.33 12.68 5.68
C LEU A 261 6.28 11.81 4.41
N GLY A 262 5.28 12.01 3.52
CA GLY A 262 5.19 11.34 2.22
C GLY A 262 4.69 9.90 2.28
N PHE A 263 4.02 9.47 3.35
CA PHE A 263 3.39 8.17 3.42
C PHE A 263 2.12 8.13 2.55
N LEU A 264 1.89 6.99 1.92
CA LEU A 264 0.76 6.80 1.02
C LEU A 264 -0.28 5.82 1.54
N ARG A 265 0.04 5.14 2.64
CA ARG A 265 -0.75 4.12 3.30
C ARG A 265 -0.53 4.22 4.82
N MET A 266 -1.48 3.74 5.62
CA MET A 266 -1.36 3.65 7.06
C MET A 266 -2.08 2.42 7.57
N TRP A 267 -1.51 1.71 8.52
CA TRP A 267 -2.19 0.57 9.12
C TRP A 267 -3.03 0.93 10.34
N SER A 268 -4.04 0.11 10.59
CA SER A 268 -4.98 0.24 11.70
C SER A 268 -5.08 -1.05 12.49
N ILE A 269 -5.43 -0.94 13.77
CA ILE A 269 -5.65 -2.06 14.69
C ILE A 269 -7.07 -2.08 15.25
N HIS A 270 -7.90 -1.09 14.89
CA HIS A 270 -9.28 -1.01 15.33
C HIS A 270 -10.18 -0.52 14.18
N PRO A 271 -11.36 -1.13 13.96
CA PRO A 271 -12.23 -0.77 12.85
C PRO A 271 -12.64 0.72 12.78
N ALA A 272 -12.76 1.39 13.94
CA ALA A 272 -13.06 2.83 13.98
C ALA A 272 -11.97 3.72 13.37
N GLN A 273 -10.76 3.19 13.16
CA GLN A 273 -9.64 3.93 12.56
C GLN A 273 -9.68 3.91 11.03
N ILE A 274 -10.33 2.92 10.41
CA ILE A 274 -10.28 2.67 8.96
C ILE A 274 -10.76 3.90 8.18
N GLN A 275 -11.98 4.35 8.43
CA GLN A 275 -12.57 5.46 7.68
C GLN A 275 -11.81 6.79 7.87
N PRO A 276 -11.44 7.22 9.11
CA PRO A 276 -10.60 8.41 9.30
C PRO A 276 -9.26 8.36 8.56
N ILE A 277 -8.60 7.18 8.51
CA ILE A 277 -7.34 6.98 7.78
C ILE A 277 -7.59 7.14 6.28
N VAL A 278 -8.56 6.42 5.72
CA VAL A 278 -8.85 6.49 4.27
C VAL A 278 -9.19 7.90 3.84
N GLU A 279 -10.03 8.62 4.61
CA GLU A 279 -10.39 10.01 4.32
C GLU A 279 -9.17 10.95 4.33
N ALA A 280 -8.28 10.82 5.31
CA ALA A 280 -7.11 11.69 5.44
C ALA A 280 -5.98 11.37 4.42
N MET A 281 -5.90 10.11 3.97
CA MET A 281 -4.93 9.66 2.96
C MET A 281 -5.37 9.96 1.52
N ARG A 282 -6.62 10.35 1.28
CA ARG A 282 -7.13 10.75 -0.03
C ARG A 282 -6.45 12.03 -0.51
N PRO A 283 -6.27 12.21 -1.84
CA PRO A 283 -6.03 13.52 -2.42
C PRO A 283 -7.19 14.49 -2.12
N ASP A 284 -6.92 15.79 -2.16
CA ASP A 284 -7.98 16.78 -2.01
C ASP A 284 -8.82 16.87 -3.29
N PHE A 285 -10.11 17.26 -3.20
CA PHE A 285 -10.98 17.37 -4.36
C PHE A 285 -10.45 18.38 -5.40
N ALA A 286 -9.87 19.49 -4.95
CA ALA A 286 -9.27 20.47 -5.86
C ALA A 286 -8.06 19.91 -6.61
N GLU A 287 -7.24 19.07 -5.96
CA GLU A 287 -6.12 18.37 -6.61
C GLU A 287 -6.62 17.39 -7.68
N VAL A 288 -7.74 16.70 -7.43
CA VAL A 288 -8.35 15.74 -8.39
C VAL A 288 -8.93 16.47 -9.61
N ASP A 289 -9.61 17.59 -9.41
CA ASP A 289 -10.17 18.41 -10.49
C ASP A 289 -9.06 19.00 -11.37
N GLU A 290 -8.00 19.53 -10.77
CA GLU A 290 -6.82 20.03 -11.50
C GLU A 290 -6.17 18.89 -12.29
N ALA A 291 -5.92 17.73 -11.66
CA ALA A 291 -5.34 16.58 -12.31
C ALA A 291 -6.18 16.12 -13.52
N THR A 292 -7.50 16.04 -13.36
CA THR A 292 -8.42 15.64 -14.42
C THR A 292 -8.34 16.59 -15.62
N THR A 293 -8.42 17.88 -15.36
CA THR A 293 -8.40 18.91 -16.41
C THR A 293 -7.06 18.93 -17.16
N LEU A 294 -5.96 18.86 -16.42
CA LEU A 294 -4.62 18.91 -16.97
C LEU A 294 -4.29 17.65 -17.79
N LEU A 295 -4.64 16.45 -17.29
CA LEU A 295 -4.40 15.21 -18.01
C LEU A 295 -5.26 15.09 -19.28
N ALA A 296 -6.50 15.61 -19.26
CA ALA A 296 -7.33 15.66 -20.46
C ALA A 296 -6.70 16.57 -21.52
N ALA A 297 -6.27 17.78 -21.16
CA ALA A 297 -5.57 18.68 -22.05
C ALA A 297 -4.25 18.11 -22.58
N ALA A 298 -3.48 17.41 -21.73
CA ALA A 298 -2.25 16.74 -22.14
C ALA A 298 -2.51 15.61 -23.15
N GLN A 299 -3.56 14.81 -22.95
CA GLN A 299 -3.96 13.76 -23.87
C GLN A 299 -4.41 14.32 -25.22
N ASP A 300 -5.20 15.38 -25.21
CA ASP A 300 -5.65 16.10 -26.43
C ASP A 300 -4.45 16.72 -27.19
N ALA A 301 -3.39 17.12 -26.49
CA ALA A 301 -2.11 17.60 -27.06
C ALA A 301 -1.13 16.43 -27.38
N VAL A 302 -1.60 15.19 -27.41
CA VAL A 302 -0.79 13.99 -27.69
C VAL A 302 0.43 13.88 -26.75
N TRP A 303 0.24 14.26 -25.49
CA TRP A 303 1.25 14.25 -24.42
C TRP A 303 2.48 15.17 -24.68
N GLY A 304 2.33 16.14 -25.59
CA GLY A 304 3.28 17.24 -25.75
C GLY A 304 3.19 18.25 -24.60
N PRO A 305 4.13 19.20 -24.49
CA PRO A 305 4.05 20.27 -23.49
C PRO A 305 2.81 21.13 -23.70
N ILE A 306 2.12 21.50 -22.61
CA ILE A 306 0.96 22.39 -22.60
C ILE A 306 1.17 23.56 -21.66
N GLN A 307 0.43 24.64 -21.87
CA GLN A 307 0.29 25.72 -20.89
C GLN A 307 -1.08 25.64 -20.24
N HIS A 308 -1.12 25.56 -18.92
CA HIS A 308 -2.34 25.55 -18.13
C HIS A 308 -2.21 26.53 -16.97
N GLU A 309 -3.19 27.44 -16.80
CA GLU A 309 -3.18 28.50 -15.78
C GLU A 309 -1.85 29.28 -15.69
N GLY A 310 -1.26 29.59 -16.84
CA GLY A 310 -0.01 30.36 -16.94
C GLY A 310 1.27 29.56 -16.60
N LYS A 311 1.17 28.26 -16.29
CA LYS A 311 2.29 27.36 -16.02
C LYS A 311 2.52 26.40 -17.18
N LEU A 312 3.78 26.08 -17.42
CA LEU A 312 4.18 25.07 -18.40
C LEU A 312 4.13 23.68 -17.74
N HIS A 313 3.48 22.72 -18.40
CA HIS A 313 3.39 21.34 -17.99
C HIS A 313 3.95 20.42 -19.08
N ASP A 314 4.64 19.37 -18.65
CA ASP A 314 5.21 18.34 -19.50
C ASP A 314 5.08 16.95 -18.86
N ARG A 315 5.74 15.93 -19.41
CA ARG A 315 5.62 14.55 -18.94
C ARG A 315 6.02 14.35 -17.47
N ALA A 316 6.89 15.19 -16.91
CA ALA A 316 7.29 15.10 -15.51
C ALA A 316 6.12 15.48 -14.59
N SER A 317 5.43 16.59 -14.89
CA SER A 317 4.25 17.00 -14.15
C SER A 317 3.04 16.09 -14.43
N TYR A 318 2.84 15.63 -15.67
CA TYR A 318 1.74 14.72 -16.00
C TYR A 318 1.80 13.41 -15.19
N ARG A 319 3.01 12.88 -14.95
CA ARG A 319 3.17 11.69 -14.11
C ARG A 319 2.67 11.91 -12.70
N TYR A 320 2.99 13.06 -12.08
CA TYR A 320 2.49 13.43 -10.75
C TYR A 320 0.94 13.43 -10.71
N TYR A 321 0.30 14.12 -11.66
CA TYR A 321 -1.16 14.21 -11.73
C TYR A 321 -1.81 12.86 -12.04
N TRP A 322 -1.18 12.03 -12.85
CA TRP A 322 -1.68 10.70 -13.14
C TRP A 322 -1.64 9.78 -11.90
N GLU A 323 -0.54 9.76 -11.16
CA GLU A 323 -0.43 9.01 -9.92
C GLU A 323 -1.41 9.51 -8.84
N LEU A 324 -1.66 10.81 -8.79
CA LEU A 324 -2.67 11.40 -7.91
C LEU A 324 -4.09 10.95 -8.28
N LEU A 325 -4.42 10.94 -9.57
CA LEU A 325 -5.74 10.51 -10.05
C LEU A 325 -5.97 9.02 -9.81
N GLN A 326 -4.95 8.18 -10.02
CA GLN A 326 -5.00 6.75 -9.67
C GLN A 326 -5.23 6.54 -8.16
N ARG A 327 -4.59 7.34 -7.32
CA ARG A 327 -4.81 7.29 -5.87
C ARG A 327 -6.22 7.73 -5.49
N ALA A 328 -6.77 8.75 -6.14
CA ALA A 328 -8.15 9.14 -5.93
C ALA A 328 -9.10 7.96 -6.21
N GLN A 329 -8.87 7.22 -7.29
CA GLN A 329 -9.66 6.03 -7.61
C GLN A 329 -9.49 4.92 -6.57
N SER A 330 -8.27 4.58 -6.20
CA SER A 330 -8.00 3.48 -5.24
C SER A 330 -8.49 3.75 -3.82
N THR A 331 -8.71 5.03 -3.48
CA THR A 331 -9.28 5.45 -2.19
C THR A 331 -10.80 5.70 -2.25
N GLY A 332 -11.46 5.32 -3.35
CA GLY A 332 -12.92 5.44 -3.50
C GLY A 332 -13.43 6.88 -3.63
N MET A 333 -12.61 7.81 -4.15
CA MET A 333 -13.08 9.15 -4.46
C MET A 333 -13.93 9.14 -5.74
N ASN A 334 -14.90 10.05 -5.78
CA ASN A 334 -15.65 10.28 -7.01
C ASN A 334 -14.78 11.02 -8.03
N ILE A 335 -14.45 10.34 -9.13
CA ILE A 335 -13.74 10.91 -10.28
C ILE A 335 -14.78 11.42 -11.28
N PRO A 336 -14.61 12.60 -11.89
CA PRO A 336 -15.48 13.09 -12.95
C PRO A 336 -15.71 12.05 -14.04
N ALA A 337 -16.94 11.96 -14.56
CA ALA A 337 -17.36 10.89 -15.47
C ALA A 337 -16.54 10.84 -16.77
N ASP A 338 -16.17 11.98 -17.32
CA ASP A 338 -15.31 12.07 -18.51
C ASP A 338 -13.89 11.58 -18.26
N ALA A 339 -13.30 11.86 -17.11
CA ALA A 339 -12.00 11.35 -16.70
C ALA A 339 -12.06 9.84 -16.46
N ARG A 340 -13.13 9.34 -15.84
CA ARG A 340 -13.35 7.91 -15.65
C ARG A 340 -13.40 7.19 -17.00
N GLN A 341 -14.13 7.75 -17.97
CA GLN A 341 -14.23 7.19 -19.32
C GLN A 341 -12.89 7.24 -20.06
N ARG A 342 -12.12 8.34 -19.94
CA ARG A 342 -10.83 8.52 -20.64
C ARG A 342 -9.71 7.64 -20.09
N PHE A 343 -9.67 7.44 -18.77
CA PHE A 343 -8.49 6.94 -18.07
C PHE A 343 -8.69 5.62 -17.31
N PHE A 344 -9.94 5.20 -17.08
CA PHE A 344 -10.24 4.01 -16.27
C PHE A 344 -11.28 3.07 -16.89
N SER A 345 -11.60 3.23 -18.18
CA SER A 345 -12.52 2.35 -18.92
C SER A 345 -11.80 1.17 -19.57
#